data_c3e16f3f240773d0d8eb0a47e30c6ca2
#
_entry.id   c3e16f3f240773d0d8eb0a47e30c6ca2
#
_cell.length_a   1.000
_cell.length_b   1.000
_cell.length_c   1.000
_cell.angle_alpha   90.00
_cell.angle_beta   90.00
_cell.angle_gamma   90.00
#
_symmetry.space_group_name_H-M   'P 1'
#
loop_
_entity.id
_entity.type
_entity.pdbx_description
1 polymer ?
#
loop_
_entity_poly.entity_id
_entity_poly.type
_entity_poly.pdbx_seq_one_letter_code
_entity_poly.pdbx_strand_id
1 'polypeptide(L)'
;MQLFTICMQMALKRAGIPASEVDYINSHGTSTMADTIELGAVERLMGDAASRLSMSSTKSAIGHLLGAAGAVEAIFSALAIRDNIAPPTLNLDDPAVTPKLDLA
;
A
#
# COMPACT_ATOMS: atom_id res chain seq x y z
N MET A 1 -11.05 9.61 3.84
CA MET A 1 -9.72 10.15 3.67
C MET A 1 -8.91 10.20 4.96
N GLN A 2 -9.41 10.89 6.01
CA GLN A 2 -8.76 10.90 7.32
C GLN A 2 -8.61 9.50 7.92
N LEU A 3 -9.56 8.60 7.65
CA LEU A 3 -9.51 7.25 8.18
C LEU A 3 -8.29 6.46 7.69
N PHE A 4 -7.94 6.55 6.42
CA PHE A 4 -6.73 5.90 5.91
C PHE A 4 -5.50 6.42 6.63
N THR A 5 -5.38 7.73 6.76
CA THR A 5 -4.25 8.36 7.44
C THR A 5 -4.18 7.95 8.89
N ILE A 6 -5.30 7.97 9.61
CA ILE A 6 -5.35 7.60 11.02
C ILE A 6 -4.95 6.15 11.24
N CYS A 7 -5.48 5.23 10.42
CA CYS A 7 -5.14 3.81 10.52
C CYS A 7 -3.65 3.57 10.33
N MET A 8 -3.06 4.19 9.33
CA MET A 8 -1.62 4.06 9.06
C MET A 8 -0.78 4.66 10.18
N GLN A 9 -1.17 5.85 10.68
CA GLN A 9 -0.47 6.48 11.81
C GLN A 9 -0.50 5.60 13.05
N MET A 10 -1.66 5.01 13.35
CA MET A 10 -1.81 4.12 14.49
C MET A 10 -0.96 2.85 14.35
N ALA A 11 -0.89 2.30 13.13
CA ALA A 11 -0.05 1.14 12.87
C ALA A 11 1.43 1.44 13.13
N LEU A 12 1.91 2.58 12.63
CA LEU A 12 3.28 3.02 12.86
C LEU A 12 3.56 3.27 14.34
N LYS A 13 2.63 3.91 15.04
CA LYS A 13 2.77 4.19 16.47
C LYS A 13 2.87 2.90 17.27
N ARG A 14 2.05 1.91 16.98
CA ARG A 14 2.07 0.62 17.68
C ARG A 14 3.32 -0.19 17.35
N ALA A 15 3.81 -0.09 16.11
CA ALA A 15 5.05 -0.74 15.71
C ALA A 15 6.28 -0.06 16.27
N GLY A 16 6.18 1.21 16.68
CA GLY A 16 7.30 1.97 17.22
C GLY A 16 8.33 2.38 16.18
N ILE A 17 7.91 2.53 14.91
CA ILE A 17 8.80 2.94 13.82
C ILE A 17 8.31 4.22 13.16
N PRO A 18 9.22 5.04 12.60
CA PRO A 18 8.81 6.20 11.80
C PRO A 18 8.37 5.78 10.41
N ALA A 19 7.60 6.65 9.75
CA ALA A 19 7.13 6.40 8.37
C ALA A 19 8.30 6.20 7.40
N SER A 20 9.43 6.86 7.64
CA SER A 20 10.62 6.74 6.77
C SER A 20 11.24 5.34 6.75
N GLU A 21 10.91 4.48 7.68
CA GLU A 21 11.41 3.09 7.73
C GLU A 21 10.49 2.09 7.03
N VAL A 22 9.37 2.54 6.48
CA VAL A 22 8.46 1.67 5.72
C VAL A 22 8.99 1.52 4.30
N ASP A 23 9.16 0.29 3.84
CA ASP A 23 9.68 -0.01 2.51
C ASP A 23 8.60 -0.38 1.51
N TYR A 24 7.50 -0.95 1.97
CA TYR A 24 6.45 -1.48 1.12
C TYR A 24 5.08 -1.35 1.78
N ILE A 25 4.08 -0.99 0.97
CA ILE A 25 2.67 -1.01 1.37
C ILE A 25 1.88 -1.91 0.42
N ASN A 26 1.19 -2.91 0.97
CA ASN A 26 0.18 -3.65 0.23
C ASN A 26 -1.12 -2.88 0.35
N SER A 27 -1.54 -2.24 -0.74
CA SER A 27 -2.65 -1.29 -0.71
C SER A 27 -4.01 -1.99 -0.78
N HIS A 28 -5.04 -1.27 -0.36
CA HIS A 28 -6.43 -1.72 -0.54
C HIS A 28 -6.75 -1.84 -2.04
N GLY A 29 -6.45 -0.82 -2.83
CA GLY A 29 -6.41 -0.83 -4.28
C GLY A 29 -7.48 -1.66 -4.99
N THR A 30 -8.74 -1.22 -4.95
CA THR A 30 -9.88 -1.99 -5.49
C THR A 30 -10.31 -1.54 -6.88
N SER A 31 -9.51 -0.72 -7.55
CA SER A 31 -9.83 -0.10 -8.85
C SER A 31 -11.06 0.82 -8.76
N THR A 32 -11.18 1.56 -7.66
CA THR A 32 -12.26 2.51 -7.41
C THR A 32 -11.70 3.90 -7.15
N MET A 33 -12.59 4.90 -6.98
CA MET A 33 -12.18 6.24 -6.59
C MET A 33 -11.44 6.28 -5.25
N ALA A 34 -11.65 5.27 -4.40
CA ALA A 34 -10.95 5.16 -3.13
C ALA A 34 -9.43 4.99 -3.31
N ASP A 35 -8.98 4.47 -4.45
CA ASP A 35 -7.56 4.30 -4.75
C ASP A 35 -6.82 5.63 -4.78
N THR A 36 -7.43 6.67 -5.39
CA THR A 36 -6.85 8.01 -5.40
C THR A 36 -6.76 8.60 -3.99
N ILE A 37 -7.79 8.37 -3.18
CA ILE A 37 -7.83 8.83 -1.79
C ILE A 37 -6.73 8.14 -0.98
N GLU A 38 -6.57 6.84 -1.15
CA GLU A 38 -5.55 6.04 -0.46
C GLU A 38 -4.14 6.51 -0.83
N LEU A 39 -3.86 6.69 -2.13
CA LEU A 39 -2.57 7.20 -2.59
C LEU A 39 -2.27 8.57 -2.00
N GLY A 40 -3.25 9.47 -2.00
CA GLY A 40 -3.09 10.79 -1.41
C GLY A 40 -2.80 10.74 0.08
N ALA A 41 -3.44 9.82 0.81
CA ALA A 41 -3.18 9.63 2.23
C ALA A 41 -1.76 9.12 2.48
N VAL A 42 -1.30 8.16 1.68
CA VAL A 42 0.06 7.61 1.76
C VAL A 42 1.09 8.71 1.49
N GLU A 43 0.91 9.49 0.43
CA GLU A 43 1.85 10.56 0.09
C GLU A 43 1.93 11.62 1.19
N ARG A 44 0.80 11.98 1.80
CA ARG A 44 0.78 12.93 2.91
C ARG A 44 1.47 12.39 4.16
N LEU A 45 1.23 11.11 4.47
CA LEU A 45 1.84 10.48 5.65
C LEU A 45 3.34 10.31 5.50
N MET A 46 3.79 9.88 4.31
CA MET A 46 5.19 9.57 4.05
C MET A 46 6.04 10.80 3.75
N GLY A 47 5.45 11.87 3.23
CA GLY A 47 6.18 13.07 2.86
C GLY A 47 7.33 12.75 1.91
N ASP A 48 8.54 13.17 2.25
CA ASP A 48 9.72 12.94 1.40
C ASP A 48 10.10 11.47 1.29
N ALA A 49 9.70 10.63 2.23
CA ALA A 49 9.98 9.19 2.20
C ALA A 49 9.17 8.47 1.12
N ALA A 50 8.13 9.09 0.57
CA ALA A 50 7.29 8.48 -0.46
C ALA A 50 8.09 8.09 -1.71
N SER A 51 9.15 8.82 -2.04
CA SER A 51 9.99 8.52 -3.20
C SER A 51 10.78 7.21 -3.07
N ARG A 52 10.92 6.68 -1.86
CA ARG A 52 11.65 5.43 -1.58
C ARG A 52 10.73 4.27 -1.25
N LEU A 53 9.42 4.51 -1.25
CA LEU A 53 8.41 3.54 -0.87
C LEU A 53 7.88 2.84 -2.12
N SER A 54 7.74 1.53 -2.06
CA SER A 54 7.03 0.74 -3.06
C SER A 54 5.63 0.41 -2.58
N MET A 55 4.66 0.46 -3.47
CA MET A 55 3.26 0.19 -3.17
C MET A 55 2.64 -0.63 -4.29
N SER A 56 1.86 -1.63 -3.95
CA SER A 56 1.13 -2.44 -4.92
C SER A 56 -0.16 -2.98 -4.34
N SER A 57 -1.04 -3.47 -5.20
CA SER A 57 -2.26 -4.17 -4.79
C SER A 57 -2.26 -5.58 -5.36
N THR A 58 -2.20 -6.58 -4.50
CA THR A 58 -2.29 -7.98 -4.89
C THR A 58 -3.70 -8.38 -5.30
N LYS A 59 -4.70 -7.51 -5.08
CA LYS A 59 -6.06 -7.72 -5.58
C LYS A 59 -6.11 -7.81 -7.11
N SER A 60 -5.14 -7.23 -7.80
CA SER A 60 -5.03 -7.35 -9.26
C SER A 60 -4.84 -8.80 -9.70
N ALA A 61 -4.25 -9.65 -8.88
CA ALA A 61 -4.01 -11.06 -9.18
C ALA A 61 -5.13 -11.98 -8.67
N ILE A 62 -5.71 -11.68 -7.51
CA ILE A 62 -6.63 -12.61 -6.83
C ILE A 62 -8.02 -12.03 -6.58
N GLY A 63 -8.24 -10.75 -6.87
CA GLY A 63 -9.51 -10.08 -6.62
C GLY A 63 -9.68 -9.62 -5.17
N HIS A 64 -10.81 -8.99 -4.91
CA HIS A 64 -11.17 -8.49 -3.60
C HIS A 64 -11.88 -9.58 -2.80
N LEU A 65 -11.22 -10.11 -1.78
CA LEU A 65 -11.72 -11.22 -0.97
C LEU A 65 -12.57 -10.78 0.23
N LEU A 66 -13.06 -9.54 0.21
CA LEU A 66 -13.94 -8.98 1.24
C LEU A 66 -13.36 -9.15 2.65
N GLY A 67 -14.07 -9.87 3.53
CA GLY A 67 -13.64 -10.06 4.91
C GLY A 67 -12.29 -10.77 5.07
N ALA A 68 -11.85 -11.54 4.09
CA ALA A 68 -10.56 -12.21 4.11
C ALA A 68 -9.42 -11.38 3.53
N ALA A 69 -9.72 -10.23 2.90
CA ALA A 69 -8.74 -9.44 2.16
C ALA A 69 -7.55 -9.02 3.02
N GLY A 70 -7.80 -8.47 4.20
CA GLY A 70 -6.74 -8.00 5.09
C GLY A 70 -5.81 -9.12 5.54
N ALA A 71 -6.35 -10.28 5.89
CA ALA A 71 -5.56 -11.43 6.32
C ALA A 71 -4.68 -11.98 5.19
N VAL A 72 -5.24 -12.08 3.98
CA VAL A 72 -4.50 -12.55 2.81
C VAL A 72 -3.38 -11.56 2.46
N GLU A 73 -3.66 -10.27 2.51
CA GLU A 73 -2.67 -9.24 2.22
C GLU A 73 -1.57 -9.20 3.27
N ALA A 74 -1.89 -9.48 4.52
CA ALA A 74 -0.88 -9.65 5.58
C ALA A 74 0.05 -10.82 5.30
N ILE A 75 -0.49 -11.94 4.81
CA ILE A 75 0.31 -13.10 4.42
C ILE A 75 1.24 -12.73 3.24
N PHE A 76 0.73 -12.05 2.23
CA PHE A 76 1.56 -11.62 1.09
C PHE A 76 2.66 -10.66 1.54
N SER A 77 2.36 -9.76 2.48
CA SER A 77 3.36 -8.85 3.03
C SER A 77 4.45 -9.61 3.79
N ALA A 78 4.07 -10.63 4.58
CA ALA A 78 5.04 -11.49 5.27
C ALA A 78 5.93 -12.25 4.29
N LEU A 79 5.36 -12.76 3.18
CA LEU A 79 6.12 -13.43 2.13
C LEU A 79 7.04 -12.47 1.41
N ALA A 80 6.63 -11.22 1.20
CA ALA A 80 7.46 -10.19 0.61
C ALA A 80 8.71 -9.93 1.47
N ILE A 81 8.55 -9.90 2.78
CA ILE A 81 9.68 -9.76 3.71
C ILE A 81 10.61 -10.98 3.60
N ARG A 82 10.05 -12.18 3.63
CA ARG A 82 10.83 -13.41 3.57
C ARG A 82 11.67 -13.49 2.30
N ASP A 83 11.07 -13.14 1.16
CA ASP A 83 11.70 -13.29 -0.16
C ASP A 83 12.40 -12.01 -0.62
N ASN A 84 12.26 -10.91 0.12
CA ASN A 84 12.80 -9.59 -0.19
C ASN A 84 12.35 -9.09 -1.58
N ILE A 85 11.09 -9.32 -1.90
CA ILE A 85 10.49 -8.94 -3.19
C ILE A 85 9.12 -8.31 -2.93
N ALA A 86 8.89 -7.11 -3.49
CA ALA A 86 7.57 -6.48 -3.46
C ALA A 86 6.71 -7.09 -4.59
N PRO A 87 5.52 -7.64 -4.29
CA PRO A 87 4.66 -8.18 -5.35
C PRO A 87 4.16 -7.06 -6.26
N PRO A 88 4.01 -7.32 -7.56
CA PRO A 88 3.56 -6.30 -8.52
C PRO A 88 2.04 -6.12 -8.47
N THR A 89 1.58 -5.00 -9.06
CA THR A 89 0.18 -4.82 -9.43
C THR A 89 0.03 -5.24 -10.90
N LEU A 90 -0.75 -6.28 -11.15
CA LEU A 90 -1.00 -6.74 -12.52
C LEU A 90 -1.89 -5.74 -13.27
N ASN A 91 -1.74 -5.67 -14.59
CA ASN A 91 -2.52 -4.82 -15.48
C ASN A 91 -2.40 -3.32 -15.17
N LEU A 92 -1.28 -2.90 -14.60
CA LEU A 92 -1.01 -1.49 -14.29
C LEU A 92 -0.30 -0.82 -15.48
N ASP A 93 -0.93 -0.85 -16.66
CA ASP A 93 -0.35 -0.26 -17.87
C ASP A 93 -0.71 1.22 -18.05
N ASP A 94 -1.84 1.64 -17.45
CA ASP A 94 -2.35 3.01 -17.57
C ASP A 94 -2.98 3.44 -16.24
N PRO A 95 -2.15 3.79 -15.23
CA PRO A 95 -2.69 4.21 -13.94
C PRO A 95 -3.44 5.54 -14.04
N ALA A 96 -4.55 5.64 -13.33
CA ALA A 96 -5.41 6.82 -13.32
C ALA A 96 -4.73 8.04 -12.66
N VAL A 97 -3.66 7.81 -11.89
CA VAL A 97 -2.91 8.86 -11.19
C VAL A 97 -1.42 8.69 -11.45
N THR A 98 -0.68 9.79 -11.36
CA THR A 98 0.79 9.76 -11.45
C THR A 98 1.35 10.06 -10.06
N PRO A 99 1.56 9.03 -9.22
CA PRO A 99 2.04 9.23 -7.87
C PRO A 99 3.54 9.52 -7.82
N LYS A 100 3.99 10.04 -6.69
CA LYS A 100 5.41 10.25 -6.41
C LYS A 100 6.12 8.97 -5.99
N LEU A 101 5.38 7.93 -5.64
CA LEU A 101 5.92 6.67 -5.17
C LEU A 101 5.94 5.61 -6.28
N ASP A 102 6.66 4.53 -6.04
CA ASP A 102 6.79 3.43 -6.97
C ASP A 102 5.58 2.49 -6.87
N LEU A 103 4.87 2.33 -7.98
CA LEU A 103 3.78 1.36 -8.11
C LEU A 103 4.34 0.06 -8.68
N ALA A 104 4.96 -0.70 -7.85
CA ALA A 104 5.65 -1.93 -8.21
C ALA A 104 4.81 -2.92 -9.07
#